data_89043de1df97b98da6b936472cd9339e
#
_entry.id   89043de1df97b98da6b936472cd9339e
#
_cell.length_a   1.000
_cell.length_b   1.000
_cell.length_c   1.000
_cell.angle_alpha   90.00
_cell.angle_beta   90.00
_cell.angle_gamma   90.00
#
_symmetry.space_group_name_H-M   'P 1'
#
loop_
_entity.id
_entity.type
_entity.pdbx_description
1 polymer ?
#
loop_
_entity_poly.entity_id
_entity_poly.type
_entity_poly.pdbx_seq_one_letter_code
_entity_poly.pdbx_strand_id
1 'polypeptide(L)'
;MSSNLGYESEKTLEDNLIKQLCADGYEFVEINDIDDLHLNFRKQVNKHNASRLNGHELSDKEFERLLVKIQGKGVYGSSKTLRSLQDITMDDGSTQYIELFNTKNNEWCKNEFQVTHQVTMVGKYENRYDVTLLINGLPLVQIELKRRGIDFKEAFNQVIRYKKHSLNDLFRYVQIFIISNGIDTKYFANSDKEMDFQYTFYWTDKNNNRIDNLYDFALDFLPKCH
;
A
#
# COMPACT_ATOMS: atom_id res chain seq x y z
N MET A 1 -10.12 25.65 30.54
CA MET A 1 -10.48 24.23 30.63
C MET A 1 -9.32 23.46 30.02
N SER A 2 -8.52 22.80 30.83
CA SER A 2 -7.35 22.03 30.39
C SER A 2 -7.88 20.79 29.68
N SER A 3 -7.78 20.74 28.36
CA SER A 3 -8.06 19.54 27.58
C SER A 3 -7.02 18.48 28.00
N ASN A 4 -7.47 17.43 28.66
CA ASN A 4 -6.74 16.19 28.78
C ASN A 4 -6.39 15.72 27.36
N LEU A 5 -5.22 16.09 26.87
CA LEU A 5 -4.60 15.49 25.70
C LEU A 5 -4.16 14.07 26.12
N GLY A 6 -5.14 13.18 26.15
CA GLY A 6 -4.92 11.77 26.44
C GLY A 6 -3.85 11.23 25.49
N TYR A 7 -2.95 10.45 26.04
CA TYR A 7 -1.90 9.75 25.30
C TYR A 7 -2.56 8.86 24.24
N GLU A 8 -2.52 9.26 22.98
CA GLU A 8 -3.08 8.47 21.89
C GLU A 8 -2.16 7.28 21.63
N SER A 9 -2.69 6.08 21.77
CA SER A 9 -1.94 4.85 21.53
C SER A 9 -1.73 4.62 20.03
N GLU A 10 -0.74 3.82 19.65
CA GLU A 10 -0.54 3.42 18.24
C GLU A 10 -1.82 2.82 17.66
N LYS A 11 -2.51 1.97 18.43
CA LYS A 11 -3.80 1.40 18.02
C LYS A 11 -4.88 2.46 17.79
N THR A 12 -4.94 3.48 18.62
CA THR A 12 -5.94 4.56 18.45
C THR A 12 -5.64 5.38 17.19
N LEU A 13 -4.37 5.67 16.92
CA LEU A 13 -3.94 6.35 15.69
C LEU A 13 -4.32 5.52 14.46
N GLU A 14 -4.05 4.22 14.51
CA GLU A 14 -4.39 3.27 13.44
C GLU A 14 -5.90 3.23 13.18
N ASP A 15 -6.70 2.99 14.22
CA ASP A 15 -8.16 2.88 14.11
C ASP A 15 -8.79 4.17 13.56
N ASN A 16 -8.30 5.34 13.98
CA ASN A 16 -8.80 6.64 13.53
C ASN A 16 -8.39 6.92 12.09
N LEU A 17 -7.15 6.61 11.71
CA LEU A 17 -6.68 6.75 10.33
C LEU A 17 -7.49 5.88 9.37
N ILE A 18 -7.75 4.62 9.72
CA ILE A 18 -8.56 3.70 8.92
C ILE A 18 -9.98 4.24 8.75
N LYS A 19 -10.62 4.71 9.85
CA LYS A 19 -11.96 5.32 9.78
C LYS A 19 -12.01 6.51 8.83
N GLN A 20 -11.00 7.37 8.88
CA GLN A 20 -10.90 8.52 8.00
C GLN A 20 -10.73 8.09 6.54
N LEU A 21 -9.81 7.19 6.24
CA LEU A 21 -9.60 6.67 4.88
C LEU A 21 -10.87 6.01 4.33
N CYS A 22 -11.62 5.28 5.16
CA CYS A 22 -12.90 4.72 4.76
C CYS A 22 -13.95 5.81 4.46
N ALA A 23 -13.96 6.89 5.24
CA ALA A 23 -14.83 8.05 4.95
C ALA A 23 -14.46 8.75 3.65
N ASP A 24 -13.16 8.71 3.25
CA ASP A 24 -12.63 9.25 2.00
C ASP A 24 -12.75 8.26 0.81
N GLY A 25 -13.44 7.13 1.02
CA GLY A 25 -13.82 6.19 -0.03
C GLY A 25 -12.89 4.98 -0.21
N TYR A 26 -11.98 4.72 0.72
CA TYR A 26 -11.26 3.45 0.76
C TYR A 26 -12.17 2.33 1.27
N GLU A 27 -12.03 1.14 0.69
CA GLU A 27 -12.66 -0.08 1.20
C GLU A 27 -11.76 -0.70 2.26
N PHE A 28 -12.27 -0.88 3.49
CA PHE A 28 -11.55 -1.69 4.48
C PHE A 28 -11.63 -3.15 4.08
N VAL A 29 -10.48 -3.82 4.06
CA VAL A 29 -10.37 -5.26 3.79
C VAL A 29 -9.57 -5.93 4.90
N GLU A 30 -10.05 -7.05 5.38
CA GLU A 30 -9.34 -7.86 6.36
C GLU A 30 -8.34 -8.76 5.65
N ILE A 31 -7.06 -8.49 5.88
CA ILE A 31 -5.93 -9.26 5.34
C ILE A 31 -4.99 -9.54 6.50
N ASN A 32 -4.90 -10.79 6.91
CA ASN A 32 -4.09 -11.18 8.06
C ASN A 32 -2.67 -11.60 7.66
N ASP A 33 -2.52 -12.19 6.48
CA ASP A 33 -1.29 -12.76 5.98
C ASP A 33 -1.18 -12.68 4.43
N ILE A 34 -0.17 -13.35 3.88
CA ILE A 34 0.10 -13.37 2.45
C ILE A 34 -0.95 -14.13 1.65
N ASP A 35 -1.57 -15.14 2.22
CA ASP A 35 -2.58 -15.94 1.53
C ASP A 35 -3.87 -15.13 1.36
N ASP A 36 -4.28 -14.41 2.41
CA ASP A 36 -5.38 -13.43 2.34
C ASP A 36 -5.09 -12.34 1.31
N LEU A 37 -3.84 -11.85 1.26
CA LEU A 37 -3.42 -10.84 0.28
C LEU A 37 -3.53 -11.37 -1.15
N HIS A 38 -3.09 -12.59 -1.41
CA HIS A 38 -3.22 -13.24 -2.73
C HIS A 38 -4.68 -13.41 -3.13
N LEU A 39 -5.54 -13.84 -2.20
CA LEU A 39 -6.98 -14.00 -2.44
C LEU A 39 -7.63 -12.64 -2.80
N ASN A 40 -7.32 -11.60 -2.03
CA ASN A 40 -7.81 -10.25 -2.32
C ASN A 40 -7.30 -9.75 -3.68
N PHE A 41 -6.01 -9.91 -3.96
CA PHE A 41 -5.42 -9.49 -5.23
C PHE A 41 -6.07 -10.21 -6.41
N ARG A 42 -6.26 -11.52 -6.35
CA ARG A 42 -6.95 -12.30 -7.39
C ARG A 42 -8.37 -11.79 -7.63
N LYS A 43 -9.12 -11.53 -6.56
CA LYS A 43 -10.47 -10.97 -6.63
C LYS A 43 -10.46 -9.61 -7.36
N GLN A 44 -9.51 -8.74 -7.03
CA GLN A 44 -9.40 -7.42 -7.66
C GLN A 44 -8.97 -7.53 -9.13
N VAL A 45 -8.03 -8.41 -9.46
CA VAL A 45 -7.62 -8.66 -10.85
C VAL A 45 -8.80 -9.12 -11.68
N ASN A 46 -9.57 -10.10 -11.21
CA ASN A 46 -10.76 -10.62 -11.91
C ASN A 46 -11.79 -9.50 -12.11
N LYS A 47 -12.09 -8.72 -11.06
CA LYS A 47 -13.03 -7.58 -11.12
C LYS A 47 -12.57 -6.55 -12.15
N HIS A 48 -11.31 -6.13 -12.06
CA HIS A 48 -10.74 -5.08 -12.91
C HIS A 48 -10.66 -5.49 -14.39
N ASN A 49 -10.44 -6.77 -14.67
CA ASN A 49 -10.30 -7.33 -16.01
C ASN A 49 -11.54 -8.08 -16.51
N ALA A 50 -12.68 -8.00 -15.83
CA ALA A 50 -13.87 -8.77 -16.17
C ALA A 50 -14.28 -8.63 -17.66
N SER A 51 -14.22 -7.41 -18.20
CA SER A 51 -14.51 -7.13 -19.60
C SER A 51 -13.46 -7.73 -20.56
N ARG A 52 -12.17 -7.69 -20.19
CA ARG A 52 -11.07 -8.26 -21.00
C ARG A 52 -11.08 -9.78 -21.00
N LEU A 53 -11.48 -10.36 -19.90
CA LEU A 53 -11.57 -11.81 -19.69
C LEU A 53 -12.95 -12.38 -20.09
N ASN A 54 -13.85 -11.56 -20.66
CA ASN A 54 -15.21 -11.97 -21.01
C ASN A 54 -15.97 -12.64 -19.84
N GLY A 55 -15.71 -12.15 -18.61
CA GLY A 55 -16.29 -12.71 -17.38
C GLY A 55 -15.62 -13.98 -16.86
N HIS A 56 -14.55 -14.46 -17.50
CA HIS A 56 -13.76 -15.56 -16.97
C HIS A 56 -12.99 -15.12 -15.72
N GLU A 57 -13.04 -15.92 -14.67
CA GLU A 57 -12.21 -15.75 -13.48
C GLU A 57 -10.95 -16.61 -13.60
N LEU A 58 -9.79 -16.02 -13.30
CA LEU A 58 -8.52 -16.73 -13.38
C LEU A 58 -8.54 -18.00 -12.54
N SER A 59 -8.16 -19.13 -13.12
CA SER A 59 -7.91 -20.38 -12.38
C SER A 59 -6.69 -20.26 -11.46
N ASP A 60 -6.45 -21.22 -10.57
CA ASP A 60 -5.28 -21.21 -9.70
C ASP A 60 -3.99 -21.17 -10.51
N LYS A 61 -3.91 -21.95 -11.60
CA LYS A 61 -2.75 -21.99 -12.47
C LYS A 61 -2.55 -20.70 -13.26
N GLU A 62 -3.62 -20.08 -13.73
CA GLU A 62 -3.58 -18.80 -14.46
C GLU A 62 -3.14 -17.67 -13.52
N PHE A 63 -3.65 -17.65 -12.29
CA PHE A 63 -3.26 -16.69 -11.29
C PHE A 63 -1.78 -16.87 -10.87
N GLU A 64 -1.32 -18.11 -10.70
CA GLU A 64 0.09 -18.42 -10.43
C GLU A 64 1.01 -17.91 -11.57
N ARG A 65 0.61 -18.12 -12.84
CA ARG A 65 1.36 -17.57 -14.00
C ARG A 65 1.43 -16.05 -13.94
N LEU A 66 0.36 -15.37 -13.53
CA LEU A 66 0.36 -13.93 -13.33
C LEU A 66 1.34 -13.53 -12.22
N LEU A 67 1.28 -14.19 -11.06
CA LEU A 67 2.19 -13.92 -9.94
C LEU A 67 3.65 -14.08 -10.36
N VAL A 68 4.00 -15.17 -11.04
CA VAL A 68 5.36 -15.39 -11.58
C VAL A 68 5.76 -14.27 -12.54
N LYS A 69 4.85 -13.84 -13.42
CA LYS A 69 5.11 -12.79 -14.42
C LYS A 69 5.42 -11.43 -13.78
N ILE A 70 4.74 -11.10 -12.70
CA ILE A 70 4.86 -9.79 -12.06
C ILE A 70 5.94 -9.72 -10.97
N GLN A 71 6.47 -10.84 -10.52
CA GLN A 71 7.51 -10.91 -9.47
C GLN A 71 8.90 -10.44 -9.93
N GLY A 72 9.73 -10.10 -8.96
CA GLY A 72 11.20 -10.07 -9.10
C GLY A 72 11.84 -8.86 -9.79
N LYS A 73 11.13 -7.73 -9.96
CA LYS A 73 11.61 -6.62 -10.82
C LYS A 73 12.22 -5.41 -10.10
N GLY A 74 12.44 -5.49 -8.79
CA GLY A 74 12.87 -4.35 -7.97
C GLY A 74 11.80 -3.24 -7.93
N VAL A 75 12.05 -2.17 -7.16
CA VAL A 75 11.05 -1.09 -6.93
C VAL A 75 10.69 -0.37 -8.23
N TYR A 76 11.69 0.05 -8.99
CA TYR A 76 11.47 0.74 -10.27
C TYR A 76 10.84 -0.18 -11.34
N GLY A 77 11.30 -1.44 -11.42
CA GLY A 77 10.70 -2.43 -12.31
C GLY A 77 9.24 -2.71 -11.98
N SER A 78 8.90 -2.80 -10.70
CA SER A 78 7.52 -2.95 -10.21
C SER A 78 6.64 -1.79 -10.66
N SER A 79 7.10 -0.54 -10.55
CA SER A 79 6.35 0.64 -11.01
C SER A 79 6.04 0.62 -12.51
N LYS A 80 6.94 0.05 -13.33
CA LYS A 80 6.69 -0.17 -14.77
C LYS A 80 5.67 -1.27 -15.00
N THR A 81 5.79 -2.39 -14.27
CA THR A 81 4.87 -3.52 -14.35
C THR A 81 3.43 -3.09 -14.05
N LEU A 82 3.22 -2.24 -13.04
CA LEU A 82 1.90 -1.70 -12.70
C LEU A 82 1.21 -0.98 -13.87
N ARG A 83 1.97 -0.31 -14.72
CA ARG A 83 1.47 0.52 -15.83
C ARG A 83 1.44 -0.20 -17.17
N SER A 84 1.87 -1.44 -17.25
CA SER A 84 1.92 -2.23 -18.48
C SER A 84 0.93 -3.41 -18.42
N LEU A 85 0.41 -3.78 -19.57
CA LEU A 85 -0.36 -5.00 -19.71
C LEU A 85 0.55 -6.21 -19.49
N GLN A 86 0.04 -7.20 -18.77
CA GLN A 86 0.74 -8.45 -18.49
C GLN A 86 0.11 -9.55 -19.33
N ASP A 87 0.84 -10.09 -20.31
CA ASP A 87 0.40 -11.25 -21.09
C ASP A 87 0.52 -12.52 -20.25
N ILE A 88 -0.54 -13.31 -20.19
CA ILE A 88 -0.55 -14.63 -19.54
C ILE A 88 -1.15 -15.68 -20.49
N THR A 89 -0.65 -16.92 -20.39
CA THR A 89 -1.24 -18.05 -21.09
C THR A 89 -2.39 -18.62 -20.26
N MET A 90 -3.56 -18.71 -20.87
CA MET A 90 -4.74 -19.30 -20.25
C MET A 90 -4.67 -20.84 -20.26
N ASP A 91 -5.55 -21.50 -19.54
CA ASP A 91 -5.58 -22.98 -19.47
C ASP A 91 -5.98 -23.62 -20.80
N ASP A 92 -6.70 -22.89 -21.67
CA ASP A 92 -7.05 -23.31 -23.04
C ASP A 92 -5.91 -23.05 -24.07
N GLY A 93 -4.76 -22.53 -23.62
CA GLY A 93 -3.61 -22.18 -24.46
C GLY A 93 -3.70 -20.81 -25.13
N SER A 94 -4.78 -20.08 -25.00
CA SER A 94 -4.89 -18.70 -25.49
C SER A 94 -4.04 -17.74 -24.66
N THR A 95 -3.78 -16.55 -25.21
CA THR A 95 -3.07 -15.47 -24.48
C THR A 95 -4.06 -14.36 -24.14
N GLN A 96 -4.08 -13.95 -22.87
CA GLN A 96 -4.85 -12.81 -22.40
C GLN A 96 -3.92 -11.73 -21.82
N TYR A 97 -4.41 -10.49 -21.88
CA TYR A 97 -3.67 -9.32 -21.40
C TYR A 97 -4.34 -8.75 -20.16
N ILE A 98 -3.67 -8.86 -19.03
CA ILE A 98 -4.13 -8.40 -17.72
C ILE A 98 -3.66 -6.98 -17.47
N GLU A 99 -4.59 -6.10 -17.17
CA GLU A 99 -4.33 -4.74 -16.70
C GLU A 99 -4.31 -4.74 -15.18
N LEU A 100 -3.20 -4.29 -14.58
CA LEU A 100 -3.09 -4.20 -13.12
C LEU A 100 -3.67 -2.88 -12.60
N PHE A 101 -3.44 -1.79 -13.33
CA PHE A 101 -3.90 -0.46 -12.97
C PHE A 101 -4.48 0.26 -14.19
N ASN A 102 -5.61 0.90 -13.99
CA ASN A 102 -6.08 1.89 -14.94
C ASN A 102 -5.24 3.16 -14.82
N THR A 103 -4.44 3.42 -15.85
CA THR A 103 -3.53 4.59 -15.92
C THR A 103 -4.01 5.66 -16.88
N LYS A 104 -5.22 5.53 -17.42
CA LYS A 104 -5.78 6.53 -18.31
C LYS A 104 -6.08 7.81 -17.56
N ASN A 105 -5.68 8.94 -18.15
CA ASN A 105 -6.06 10.25 -17.62
C ASN A 105 -7.58 10.34 -17.46
N ASN A 106 -8.01 10.87 -16.32
CA ASN A 106 -9.42 11.01 -15.91
C ASN A 106 -10.15 9.69 -15.53
N GLU A 107 -9.48 8.55 -15.57
CA GLU A 107 -10.09 7.27 -15.20
C GLU A 107 -9.37 6.52 -14.09
N TRP A 108 -8.26 7.04 -13.59
CA TRP A 108 -7.50 6.37 -12.55
C TRP A 108 -8.28 6.22 -11.23
N CYS A 109 -9.29 7.06 -11.00
CA CYS A 109 -10.26 6.92 -9.91
C CYS A 109 -11.14 5.65 -10.02
N LYS A 110 -11.14 4.98 -11.18
CA LYS A 110 -11.81 3.68 -11.36
C LYS A 110 -11.02 2.50 -10.78
N ASN A 111 -9.79 2.75 -10.31
CA ASN A 111 -9.09 1.76 -9.52
C ASN A 111 -9.77 1.59 -8.16
N GLU A 112 -9.69 0.40 -7.60
CA GLU A 112 -10.18 0.10 -6.26
C GLU A 112 -9.12 0.47 -5.23
N PHE A 113 -9.47 1.36 -4.32
CA PHE A 113 -8.62 1.80 -3.21
C PHE A 113 -9.03 1.08 -1.94
N GLN A 114 -8.11 0.35 -1.35
CA GLN A 114 -8.37 -0.46 -0.17
C GLN A 114 -7.38 -0.09 0.95
N VAL A 115 -7.81 -0.27 2.18
CA VAL A 115 -6.98 -0.16 3.38
C VAL A 115 -7.10 -1.41 4.21
N THR A 116 -5.97 -1.88 4.72
CA THR A 116 -5.88 -2.96 5.69
C THR A 116 -4.88 -2.62 6.78
N HIS A 117 -4.86 -3.42 7.83
CA HIS A 117 -3.93 -3.21 8.94
C HIS A 117 -3.40 -4.54 9.50
N GLN A 118 -2.34 -4.45 10.27
CA GLN A 118 -1.79 -5.54 11.08
C GLN A 118 -1.48 -6.81 10.28
N VAL A 119 -1.09 -6.64 8.99
CA VAL A 119 -0.74 -7.75 8.12
C VAL A 119 0.54 -8.42 8.63
N THR A 120 0.46 -9.70 8.90
CA THR A 120 1.60 -10.50 9.35
C THR A 120 2.38 -11.04 8.16
N MET A 121 3.65 -10.69 8.08
CA MET A 121 4.57 -11.19 7.06
C MET A 121 5.65 -12.05 7.69
N VAL A 122 5.76 -13.27 7.22
CA VAL A 122 6.78 -14.22 7.65
C VAL A 122 7.96 -14.14 6.67
N GLY A 123 9.12 -13.76 7.19
CA GLY A 123 10.38 -13.73 6.47
C GLY A 123 11.47 -14.33 7.36
N LYS A 124 12.64 -13.68 7.44
CA LYS A 124 13.65 -14.06 8.43
C LYS A 124 13.13 -13.89 9.87
N TYR A 125 12.22 -12.94 10.05
CA TYR A 125 11.47 -12.68 11.28
C TYR A 125 10.01 -12.46 10.90
N GLU A 126 9.10 -12.73 11.84
CA GLU A 126 7.72 -12.33 11.75
C GLU A 126 7.64 -10.81 11.98
N ASN A 127 7.02 -10.12 11.06
CA ASN A 127 6.77 -8.69 11.15
C ASN A 127 5.29 -8.42 10.92
N ARG A 128 4.77 -7.43 11.62
CA ARG A 128 3.39 -6.99 11.51
C ARG A 128 3.37 -5.54 11.07
N TYR A 129 2.71 -5.30 9.95
CA TYR A 129 2.64 -3.99 9.31
C TYR A 129 1.43 -3.21 9.83
N ASP A 130 1.63 -1.96 10.30
CA ASP A 130 0.56 -1.22 10.97
C ASP A 130 -0.60 -0.93 10.01
N VAL A 131 -0.42 -0.09 8.99
CA VAL A 131 -1.47 0.20 8.00
C VAL A 131 -0.90 0.08 6.59
N THR A 132 -1.62 -0.61 5.72
CA THR A 132 -1.24 -0.79 4.31
C THR A 132 -2.37 -0.30 3.41
N LEU A 133 -2.02 0.54 2.42
CA LEU A 133 -2.94 0.95 1.37
C LEU A 133 -2.68 0.13 0.12
N LEU A 134 -3.78 -0.39 -0.44
CA LEU A 134 -3.72 -1.18 -1.65
C LEU A 134 -4.49 -0.48 -2.77
N ILE A 135 -4.01 -0.65 -3.99
CA ILE A 135 -4.74 -0.27 -5.19
C ILE A 135 -4.91 -1.51 -6.05
N ASN A 136 -6.15 -1.84 -6.40
CA ASN A 136 -6.52 -3.08 -7.09
C ASN A 136 -5.92 -4.33 -6.41
N GLY A 137 -5.87 -4.34 -5.08
CA GLY A 137 -5.34 -5.45 -4.29
C GLY A 137 -3.81 -5.49 -4.14
N LEU A 138 -3.04 -4.59 -4.78
CA LEU A 138 -1.60 -4.51 -4.65
C LEU A 138 -1.18 -3.49 -3.59
N PRO A 139 -0.34 -3.84 -2.60
CA PRO A 139 0.13 -2.92 -1.58
C PRO A 139 1.09 -1.88 -2.18
N LEU A 140 0.73 -0.60 -2.12
CA LEU A 140 1.51 0.50 -2.68
C LEU A 140 2.06 1.46 -1.65
N VAL A 141 1.37 1.62 -0.52
CA VAL A 141 1.79 2.52 0.55
C VAL A 141 1.80 1.74 1.86
N GLN A 142 2.90 1.83 2.57
CA GLN A 142 3.04 1.29 3.92
C GLN A 142 3.16 2.45 4.91
N ILE A 143 2.31 2.45 5.93
CA ILE A 143 2.30 3.46 6.98
C ILE A 143 2.73 2.79 8.29
N GLU A 144 3.74 3.35 8.94
CA GLU A 144 4.24 2.88 10.22
C GLU A 144 3.99 3.94 11.29
N LEU A 145 3.36 3.54 12.36
CA LEU A 145 2.89 4.43 13.43
C LEU A 145 3.69 4.23 14.71
N LYS A 146 3.91 5.31 15.42
CA LYS A 146 4.43 5.30 16.79
C LYS A 146 3.52 6.15 17.67
N ARG A 147 3.42 5.81 18.93
CA ARG A 147 2.68 6.62 19.90
C ARG A 147 3.33 7.99 20.06
N ARG A 148 2.51 8.98 20.39
CA ARG A 148 2.98 10.32 20.73
C ARG A 148 4.11 10.27 21.77
N GLY A 149 5.16 11.07 21.59
CA GLY A 149 6.33 11.15 22.48
C GLY A 149 7.45 10.17 22.14
N ILE A 150 7.23 9.26 21.18
CA ILE A 150 8.30 8.46 20.60
C ILE A 150 8.86 9.20 19.37
N ASP A 151 10.20 9.17 19.23
CA ASP A 151 10.83 9.69 18.03
C ASP A 151 10.38 8.86 16.82
N PHE A 152 9.71 9.50 15.89
CA PHE A 152 9.22 8.81 14.67
C PHE A 152 10.36 8.28 13.78
N LYS A 153 11.63 8.62 14.07
CA LYS A 153 12.79 7.94 13.49
C LYS A 153 12.82 6.45 13.86
N GLU A 154 12.20 6.05 14.96
CA GLU A 154 12.03 4.63 15.27
C GLU A 154 11.12 3.93 14.26
N ALA A 155 10.07 4.59 13.78
CA ALA A 155 9.23 4.08 12.69
C ALA A 155 10.06 3.92 11.40
N PHE A 156 10.92 4.87 11.07
CA PHE A 156 11.85 4.74 9.94
C PHE A 156 12.74 3.50 10.09
N ASN A 157 13.37 3.31 11.24
CA ASN A 157 14.21 2.16 11.49
C ASN A 157 13.44 0.84 11.38
N GLN A 158 12.16 0.83 11.73
CA GLN A 158 11.28 -0.32 11.59
C GLN A 158 11.01 -0.62 10.11
N VAL A 159 10.70 0.37 9.30
CA VAL A 159 10.58 0.23 7.84
C VAL A 159 11.85 -0.34 7.21
N ILE A 160 13.03 0.14 7.64
CA ILE A 160 14.31 -0.40 7.15
C ILE A 160 14.47 -1.88 7.48
N ARG A 161 14.05 -2.31 8.68
CA ARG A 161 14.05 -3.73 9.05
C ARG A 161 13.10 -4.54 8.17
N TYR A 162 11.89 -4.05 7.92
CA TYR A 162 10.92 -4.70 7.04
C TYR A 162 11.49 -4.89 5.64
N LYS A 163 12.06 -3.84 5.08
CA LYS A 163 12.68 -3.89 3.76
C LYS A 163 13.77 -4.98 3.67
N LYS A 164 14.58 -5.14 4.70
CA LYS A 164 15.68 -6.12 4.71
C LYS A 164 15.20 -7.57 4.89
N HIS A 165 14.06 -7.78 5.53
CA HIS A 165 13.73 -9.10 6.07
C HIS A 165 12.36 -9.63 5.68
N SER A 166 11.39 -8.79 5.37
CA SER A 166 10.00 -9.24 5.18
C SER A 166 9.24 -8.53 4.05
N LEU A 167 9.82 -7.49 3.42
CA LEU A 167 9.21 -6.84 2.27
C LEU A 167 9.41 -7.72 1.02
N ASN A 168 8.66 -8.81 0.96
CA ASN A 168 8.72 -9.82 -0.09
C ASN A 168 7.36 -10.01 -0.75
N ASP A 169 7.25 -10.94 -1.67
CA ASP A 169 6.02 -11.24 -2.41
C ASP A 169 5.37 -9.97 -2.99
N LEU A 170 4.06 -9.78 -2.85
CA LEU A 170 3.33 -8.61 -3.33
C LEU A 170 3.71 -7.31 -2.58
N PHE A 171 4.24 -7.37 -1.36
CA PHE A 171 4.75 -6.20 -0.65
C PHE A 171 5.97 -5.55 -1.33
N ARG A 172 6.61 -6.22 -2.28
CA ARG A 172 7.64 -5.60 -3.14
C ARG A 172 7.09 -4.48 -4.02
N TYR A 173 5.78 -4.38 -4.17
CA TYR A 173 5.11 -3.32 -4.90
C TYR A 173 5.00 -2.01 -4.11
N VAL A 174 5.27 -2.01 -2.82
CA VAL A 174 5.27 -0.78 -2.00
C VAL A 174 6.22 0.25 -2.60
N GLN A 175 5.68 1.42 -2.95
CA GLN A 175 6.40 2.53 -3.58
C GLN A 175 6.67 3.66 -2.59
N ILE A 176 5.81 3.85 -1.61
CA ILE A 176 5.86 4.95 -0.65
C ILE A 176 5.75 4.39 0.76
N PHE A 177 6.59 4.91 1.63
CA PHE A 177 6.48 4.74 3.07
C PHE A 177 6.05 6.04 3.72
N ILE A 178 5.18 5.94 4.72
CA ILE A 178 4.76 7.03 5.59
C ILE A 178 5.10 6.63 7.01
N ILE A 179 5.67 7.54 7.77
CA ILE A 179 5.99 7.36 9.19
C ILE A 179 5.36 8.48 9.99
N SER A 180 4.72 8.15 11.11
CA SER A 180 4.07 9.16 11.95
C SER A 180 4.02 8.77 13.42
N ASN A 181 3.99 9.79 14.28
CA ASN A 181 3.65 9.66 15.70
C ASN A 181 2.34 10.40 16.05
N GLY A 182 1.54 10.68 15.04
CA GLY A 182 0.28 11.42 15.14
C GLY A 182 0.43 12.94 15.02
N ILE A 183 1.57 13.51 15.45
CA ILE A 183 1.84 14.94 15.42
C ILE A 183 2.77 15.30 14.28
N ASP A 184 3.82 14.51 14.10
CA ASP A 184 4.77 14.64 13.01
C ASP A 184 4.58 13.48 12.03
N THR A 185 4.46 13.82 10.75
CA THR A 185 4.30 12.85 9.66
C THR A 185 5.29 13.17 8.55
N LYS A 186 5.98 12.14 8.10
CA LYS A 186 6.88 12.21 6.96
C LYS A 186 6.60 11.09 5.99
N TYR A 187 6.95 11.31 4.74
CA TYR A 187 6.91 10.29 3.70
C TYR A 187 8.25 10.17 2.99
N PHE A 188 8.48 9.05 2.35
CA PHE A 188 9.66 8.81 1.52
C PHE A 188 9.40 7.69 0.51
N ALA A 189 10.11 7.74 -0.60
CA ALA A 189 10.01 6.72 -1.63
C ALA A 189 10.74 5.44 -1.21
N ASN A 190 10.19 4.29 -1.62
CA ASN A 190 10.94 3.04 -1.59
C ASN A 190 12.08 3.09 -2.63
N SER A 191 13.14 2.34 -2.40
CA SER A 191 14.32 2.29 -3.26
C SER A 191 14.97 0.91 -3.22
N ASP A 192 15.53 0.45 -4.32
CA ASP A 192 16.38 -0.76 -4.33
C ASP A 192 17.72 -0.53 -3.62
N LYS A 193 18.09 0.73 -3.43
CA LYS A 193 19.30 1.15 -2.71
C LYS A 193 19.03 1.27 -1.20
N GLU A 194 20.09 1.51 -0.46
CA GLU A 194 20.00 1.86 0.95
C GLU A 194 19.23 3.18 1.12
N MET A 195 18.33 3.21 2.09
CA MET A 195 17.53 4.39 2.40
C MET A 195 18.11 5.08 3.62
N ASP A 196 18.13 6.40 3.61
CA ASP A 196 18.60 7.24 4.69
C ASP A 196 17.48 8.16 5.18
N PHE A 197 17.41 8.38 6.49
CA PHE A 197 16.41 9.24 7.10
C PHE A 197 16.45 10.69 6.58
N GLN A 198 17.59 11.18 6.12
CA GLN A 198 17.71 12.50 5.50
C GLN A 198 16.86 12.68 4.23
N TYR A 199 16.47 11.58 3.58
CA TYR A 199 15.58 11.58 2.40
C TYR A 199 14.11 11.38 2.76
N THR A 200 13.72 11.67 4.01
CA THR A 200 12.32 11.74 4.41
C THR A 200 11.85 13.19 4.33
N PHE A 201 10.62 13.39 3.85
CA PHE A 201 10.07 14.71 3.55
C PHE A 201 8.80 14.96 4.35
N TYR A 202 8.59 16.22 4.72
CA TYR A 202 7.28 16.69 5.15
C TYR A 202 6.44 17.05 3.93
N TRP A 203 5.13 16.85 4.04
CA TRP A 203 4.20 17.36 3.06
C TRP A 203 3.89 18.82 3.34
N THR A 204 3.54 19.58 2.31
CA THR A 204 3.18 21.01 2.44
C THR A 204 1.95 21.31 1.61
N ASP A 205 1.16 22.26 2.08
CA ASP A 205 0.08 22.83 1.30
C ASP A 205 0.60 23.69 0.12
N LYS A 206 -0.32 24.24 -0.68
CA LYS A 206 0.00 25.13 -1.82
C LYS A 206 0.73 26.42 -1.44
N ASN A 207 0.77 26.78 -0.16
CA ASN A 207 1.45 27.97 0.37
C ASN A 207 2.77 27.61 1.06
N ASN A 208 3.25 26.37 0.93
CA ASN A 208 4.43 25.81 1.60
C ASN A 208 4.29 25.74 3.15
N ASN A 209 3.10 25.76 3.70
CA ASN A 209 2.91 25.45 5.10
C ASN A 209 3.00 23.93 5.30
N ARG A 210 3.77 23.50 6.30
CA ARG A 210 3.91 22.08 6.62
C ARG A 210 2.59 21.52 7.14
N ILE A 211 2.26 20.31 6.69
CA ILE A 211 1.17 19.50 7.17
C ILE A 211 1.79 18.35 7.97
N ASP A 212 1.86 18.53 9.28
CA ASP A 212 2.55 17.61 10.18
C ASP A 212 1.62 16.55 10.78
N ASN A 213 0.39 16.95 11.14
CA ASN A 213 -0.59 16.06 11.75
C ASN A 213 -0.96 14.91 10.80
N LEU A 214 -1.03 13.68 11.33
CA LEU A 214 -1.33 12.47 10.56
C LEU A 214 -2.65 12.56 9.78
N TYR A 215 -3.67 13.09 10.42
CA TYR A 215 -5.02 13.13 9.83
C TYR A 215 -5.14 14.21 8.75
N ASP A 216 -4.54 15.38 8.99
CA ASP A 216 -4.47 16.45 7.99
C ASP A 216 -3.60 16.03 6.80
N PHE A 217 -2.50 15.34 7.06
CA PHE A 217 -1.66 14.73 6.03
C PHE A 217 -2.46 13.71 5.19
N ALA A 218 -3.21 12.83 5.83
CA ALA A 218 -4.02 11.84 5.12
C ALA A 218 -5.09 12.50 4.24
N LEU A 219 -5.74 13.56 4.72
CA LEU A 219 -6.74 14.32 3.95
C LEU A 219 -6.17 14.98 2.70
N ASP A 220 -4.90 15.44 2.75
CA ASP A 220 -4.30 16.20 1.65
C ASP A 220 -3.43 15.32 0.73
N PHE A 221 -2.78 14.28 1.27
CA PHE A 221 -1.86 13.44 0.51
C PHE A 221 -2.47 12.15 -0.02
N LEU A 222 -3.48 11.58 0.65
CA LEU A 222 -4.05 10.27 0.33
C LEU A 222 -5.46 10.28 -0.26
N PRO A 223 -6.04 11.40 -0.73
CA PRO A 223 -7.38 11.34 -1.29
C PRO A 223 -7.43 10.45 -2.52
N LYS A 224 -8.53 9.72 -2.66
CA LYS A 224 -8.77 8.78 -3.76
C LYS A 224 -8.76 9.46 -5.14
N CYS A 225 -9.29 10.68 -5.20
CA CYS A 225 -9.38 11.48 -6.42
C CYS A 225 -9.26 12.98 -6.10
N HIS A 226 -8.42 13.65 -6.83
CA HIS A 226 -8.36 15.13 -6.91
C HIS A 226 -8.73 15.60 -8.30
#